data_bc866fed56101768d92a1bfa02b2dee1
#
_entry.id   bc866fed56101768d92a1bfa02b2dee1
#
_cell.length_a   1.000
_cell.length_b   1.000
_cell.length_c   1.000
_cell.angle_alpha   90.00
_cell.angle_beta   90.00
_cell.angle_gamma   90.00
#
_symmetry.space_group_name_H-M   'P 1'
#
loop_
_entity.id
_entity.type
_entity.pdbx_description
1 polymer ?
#
loop_
_entity_poly.entity_id
_entity_poly.type
_entity_poly.pdbx_seq_one_letter_code
_entity_poly.pdbx_strand_id
1 'polypeptide(L)'
;MSYSFTEKKRIRKSFASRPSVLEVPSLLDTQLRSYEEFLQADVAPNKRNTEYGLQAAFTSIFPITSHNGYARLRFVDYELAEPEFDVAECQLRGLTFCSRLRAKIQLEIFDRDAAKPETLKEIRENDVYMGEIPLMTEKGSFIINGTERVIVS
;
A
#
# COMPACT_ATOMS: atom_id res chain seq x y z
N MET A 1 -7.03 35.53 -30.71
CA MET A 1 -6.11 36.55 -30.17
C MET A 1 -6.76 37.91 -30.40
N SER A 2 -7.07 38.64 -29.35
CA SER A 2 -7.54 40.04 -29.53
C SER A 2 -6.33 40.97 -29.47
N TYR A 3 -6.12 41.73 -30.51
CA TYR A 3 -5.11 42.78 -30.55
C TYR A 3 -5.81 44.09 -30.31
N SER A 4 -5.36 44.87 -29.33
CA SER A 4 -5.78 46.23 -29.16
C SER A 4 -4.80 47.12 -29.91
N PHE A 5 -5.27 47.77 -30.95
CA PHE A 5 -4.47 48.67 -31.79
C PHE A 5 -4.97 50.11 -31.59
N THR A 6 -4.09 50.99 -31.12
CA THR A 6 -4.33 52.45 -31.11
C THR A 6 -3.15 53.11 -31.75
N GLU A 7 -3.39 54.10 -32.62
CA GLU A 7 -2.39 54.78 -33.51
C GLU A 7 -1.09 55.26 -32.82
N LYS A 8 -1.11 55.43 -31.51
CA LYS A 8 0.05 55.90 -30.72
C LYS A 8 0.56 54.92 -29.68
N LYS A 9 0.05 53.70 -29.63
CA LYS A 9 0.48 52.71 -28.65
C LYS A 9 1.15 51.51 -29.29
N ARG A 10 2.22 51.02 -28.68
CA ARG A 10 2.86 49.76 -29.09
C ARG A 10 1.85 48.62 -29.02
N ILE A 11 1.82 47.78 -30.01
CA ILE A 11 1.08 46.51 -29.98
C ILE A 11 1.64 45.67 -28.84
N ARG A 12 0.81 45.41 -27.84
CA ARG A 12 1.18 44.57 -26.72
C ARG A 12 0.53 43.18 -26.89
N LYS A 13 1.34 42.19 -26.88
CA LYS A 13 0.91 40.79 -26.87
C LYS A 13 0.63 40.38 -25.44
N SER A 14 -0.57 39.91 -25.13
CA SER A 14 -0.88 39.37 -23.82
C SER A 14 -0.40 37.91 -23.74
N PHE A 15 0.29 37.61 -22.66
CA PHE A 15 0.71 36.24 -22.32
C PHE A 15 -0.01 35.74 -21.07
N ALA A 16 -0.99 36.49 -20.55
CA ALA A 16 -1.60 36.29 -19.25
C ALA A 16 -2.42 34.99 -19.14
N SER A 17 -3.02 34.53 -20.21
CA SER A 17 -3.76 33.25 -20.21
C SER A 17 -3.62 32.61 -21.58
N ARG A 18 -2.98 31.47 -21.62
CA ARG A 18 -2.90 30.61 -22.79
C ARG A 18 -3.53 29.28 -22.51
N PRO A 19 -4.26 28.69 -23.47
CA PRO A 19 -4.72 27.33 -23.31
C PRO A 19 -3.53 26.41 -23.09
N SER A 20 -3.66 25.52 -22.12
CA SER A 20 -2.68 24.46 -21.89
C SER A 20 -2.62 23.57 -23.13
N VAL A 21 -1.43 23.36 -23.67
CA VAL A 21 -1.21 22.49 -24.84
C VAL A 21 -1.00 21.04 -24.38
N LEU A 22 -0.44 20.87 -23.17
CA LEU A 22 -0.17 19.58 -22.54
C LEU A 22 -0.58 19.68 -21.06
N GLU A 23 -1.18 18.63 -20.55
CA GLU A 23 -1.35 18.49 -19.12
C GLU A 23 0.00 18.25 -18.45
N VAL A 24 0.19 18.92 -17.32
CA VAL A 24 1.42 18.71 -16.53
C VAL A 24 1.32 17.34 -15.87
N PRO A 25 2.27 16.43 -16.12
CA PRO A 25 2.25 15.13 -15.47
C PRO A 25 2.40 15.28 -13.95
N SER A 26 1.82 14.37 -13.18
CA SER A 26 2.01 14.35 -11.74
C SER A 26 3.48 14.12 -11.41
N LEU A 27 4.12 15.07 -10.74
CA LEU A 27 5.52 14.96 -10.32
C LEU A 27 5.70 14.01 -9.13
N LEU A 28 4.62 13.64 -8.46
CA LEU A 28 4.59 12.73 -7.32
C LEU A 28 4.18 11.30 -7.70
N ASP A 29 3.86 11.07 -8.97
CA ASP A 29 3.33 9.78 -9.45
C ASP A 29 4.26 8.61 -9.12
N THR A 30 5.55 8.80 -9.23
CA THR A 30 6.54 7.75 -8.94
C THR A 30 6.47 7.26 -7.49
N GLN A 31 6.37 8.18 -6.52
CA GLN A 31 6.27 7.82 -5.11
C GLN A 31 4.92 7.18 -4.80
N LEU A 32 3.83 7.78 -5.26
CA LEU A 32 2.47 7.29 -5.01
C LEU A 32 2.30 5.88 -5.57
N ARG A 33 2.62 5.68 -6.85
CA ARG A 33 2.50 4.38 -7.51
C ARG A 33 3.38 3.31 -6.87
N SER A 34 4.63 3.64 -6.54
CA SER A 34 5.53 2.66 -5.93
C SER A 34 5.00 2.16 -4.59
N TYR A 35 4.36 3.03 -3.82
CA TYR A 35 3.78 2.66 -2.53
C TYR A 35 2.45 1.91 -2.68
N GLU A 36 1.60 2.30 -3.62
CA GLU A 36 0.40 1.55 -4.00
C GLU A 36 0.75 0.14 -4.49
N GLU A 37 1.75 0.02 -5.34
CA GLU A 37 2.27 -1.27 -5.82
C GLU A 37 2.88 -2.10 -4.69
N PHE A 38 3.53 -1.47 -3.71
CA PHE A 38 4.05 -2.14 -2.53
C PHE A 38 2.93 -2.70 -1.65
N LEU A 39 1.91 -1.90 -1.35
CA LEU A 39 0.80 -2.30 -0.49
C LEU A 39 -0.19 -3.22 -1.19
N GLN A 40 -0.46 -3.01 -2.47
CA GLN A 40 -1.48 -3.71 -3.26
C GLN A 40 -2.85 -3.81 -2.54
N ALA A 41 -3.21 -2.76 -1.76
CA ALA A 41 -4.38 -2.78 -0.89
C ALA A 41 -5.70 -2.91 -1.66
N ASP A 42 -5.83 -2.17 -2.76
CA ASP A 42 -7.03 -2.10 -3.59
C ASP A 42 -7.14 -3.26 -4.60
N VAL A 43 -6.12 -4.11 -4.65
CA VAL A 43 -6.10 -5.25 -5.57
C VAL A 43 -6.71 -6.46 -4.91
N ALA A 44 -7.65 -7.11 -5.61
CA ALA A 44 -8.25 -8.35 -5.11
C ALA A 44 -7.16 -9.40 -4.82
N PRO A 45 -7.29 -10.19 -3.74
CA PRO A 45 -6.26 -11.14 -3.29
C PRO A 45 -5.69 -12.05 -4.37
N ASN A 46 -6.56 -12.57 -5.23
CA ASN A 46 -6.21 -13.49 -6.32
C ASN A 46 -5.49 -12.82 -7.50
N LYS A 47 -5.47 -11.47 -7.53
CA LYS A 47 -4.83 -10.68 -8.60
C LYS A 47 -3.58 -9.97 -8.14
N ARG A 48 -3.23 -10.06 -6.85
CA ARG A 48 -2.02 -9.45 -6.30
C ARG A 48 -0.78 -10.05 -6.93
N ASN A 49 0.18 -9.20 -7.24
CA ASN A 49 1.46 -9.65 -7.76
C ASN A 49 2.29 -10.28 -6.63
N THR A 50 2.81 -11.48 -6.87
CA THR A 50 3.60 -12.25 -5.90
C THR A 50 5.11 -11.99 -6.00
N GLU A 51 5.54 -11.18 -6.95
CA GLU A 51 6.96 -10.93 -7.20
C GLU A 51 7.50 -9.72 -6.43
N TYR A 52 6.63 -8.82 -5.96
CA TYR A 52 7.04 -7.63 -5.23
C TYR A 52 6.06 -7.22 -4.13
N GLY A 53 6.50 -6.30 -3.27
CA GLY A 53 5.73 -5.71 -2.21
C GLY A 53 5.44 -6.65 -1.04
N LEU A 54 4.39 -6.35 -0.29
CA LEU A 54 3.96 -7.14 0.87
C LEU A 54 3.59 -8.57 0.50
N GLN A 55 2.95 -8.76 -0.64
CA GLN A 55 2.56 -10.08 -1.11
C GLN A 55 3.79 -10.97 -1.31
N ALA A 56 4.85 -10.45 -1.95
CA ALA A 56 6.10 -11.18 -2.13
C ALA A 56 6.76 -11.52 -0.78
N ALA A 57 6.75 -10.58 0.17
CA ALA A 57 7.31 -10.81 1.50
C ALA A 57 6.62 -11.98 2.21
N PHE A 58 5.29 -12.02 2.22
CA PHE A 58 4.55 -13.12 2.82
C PHE A 58 4.77 -14.44 2.07
N THR A 59 4.67 -14.44 0.75
CA THR A 59 4.83 -15.66 -0.05
C THR A 59 6.24 -16.24 0.01
N SER A 60 7.26 -15.42 0.27
CA SER A 60 8.65 -15.88 0.43
C SER A 60 8.89 -16.64 1.74
N ILE A 61 8.12 -16.33 2.79
CA ILE A 61 8.28 -16.93 4.11
C ILE A 61 7.37 -18.16 4.27
N PHE A 62 6.16 -18.08 3.77
CA PHE A 62 5.19 -19.16 3.86
C PHE A 62 5.28 -20.09 2.65
N PRO A 63 5.00 -21.38 2.80
CA PRO A 63 4.53 -22.05 4.01
C PRO A 63 5.64 -22.34 5.04
N ILE A 64 5.30 -22.25 6.32
CA ILE A 64 6.19 -22.64 7.42
C ILE A 64 5.75 -24.01 7.92
N THR A 65 6.64 -24.98 7.84
CA THR A 65 6.37 -26.35 8.28
C THR A 65 7.05 -26.61 9.63
N SER A 66 6.34 -27.29 10.55
CA SER A 66 6.91 -27.70 11.82
C SER A 66 8.04 -28.69 11.61
N HIS A 67 8.99 -28.75 12.56
CA HIS A 67 10.11 -29.69 12.52
C HIS A 67 9.65 -31.15 12.32
N ASN A 68 8.53 -31.50 12.93
CA ASN A 68 7.99 -32.86 12.86
C ASN A 68 7.15 -33.13 11.60
N GLY A 69 6.91 -32.13 10.75
CA GLY A 69 6.09 -32.25 9.55
C GLY A 69 4.58 -32.37 9.77
N TYR A 70 4.09 -32.34 11.03
CA TYR A 70 2.66 -32.56 11.34
C TYR A 70 1.83 -31.29 11.38
N ALA A 71 2.44 -30.13 11.26
CA ALA A 71 1.75 -28.86 11.19
C ALA A 71 2.40 -27.99 10.13
N ARG A 72 1.56 -27.27 9.39
CA ARG A 72 1.98 -26.33 8.37
C ARG A 72 1.17 -25.05 8.50
N LEU A 73 1.86 -23.92 8.53
CA LEU A 73 1.24 -22.60 8.43
C LEU A 73 1.27 -22.15 6.99
N ARG A 74 0.10 -21.79 6.45
CA ARG A 74 -0.04 -21.20 5.12
C ARG A 74 -0.54 -19.77 5.23
N PHE A 75 0.03 -18.92 4.43
CA PHE A 75 -0.50 -17.59 4.20
C PHE A 75 -1.65 -17.66 3.20
N VAL A 76 -2.77 -17.03 3.51
CA VAL A 76 -3.95 -16.96 2.64
C VAL A 76 -4.04 -15.59 2.02
N ASP A 77 -4.09 -14.55 2.86
CA ASP A 77 -4.29 -13.16 2.43
C ASP A 77 -3.83 -12.18 3.53
N TYR A 78 -3.76 -10.91 3.20
CA TYR A 78 -3.63 -9.83 4.17
C TYR A 78 -4.64 -8.72 3.91
N GLU A 79 -4.99 -8.04 4.96
CA GLU A 79 -5.90 -6.91 4.96
C GLU A 79 -5.29 -5.72 5.68
N LEU A 80 -5.48 -4.54 5.12
CA LEU A 80 -5.18 -3.27 5.74
C LEU A 80 -6.49 -2.65 6.23
N ALA A 81 -6.60 -2.46 7.54
CA ALA A 81 -7.77 -1.81 8.12
C ALA A 81 -7.80 -0.32 7.77
N GLU A 82 -8.97 0.29 7.85
CA GLU A 82 -9.06 1.73 7.75
C GLU A 82 -8.25 2.42 8.86
N PRO A 83 -7.58 3.55 8.56
CA PRO A 83 -6.83 4.30 9.56
C PRO A 83 -7.79 4.82 10.64
N GLU A 84 -7.33 4.79 11.90
CA GLU A 84 -8.15 5.21 13.05
C GLU A 84 -8.31 6.74 13.10
N PHE A 85 -7.31 7.47 12.64
CA PHE A 85 -7.27 8.93 12.61
C PHE A 85 -6.89 9.42 11.22
N ASP A 86 -7.40 10.59 10.86
CA ASP A 86 -7.01 11.27 9.63
C ASP A 86 -5.63 11.94 9.75
N VAL A 87 -5.12 12.45 8.64
CA VAL A 87 -3.82 13.11 8.57
C VAL A 87 -3.73 14.32 9.50
N ALA A 88 -4.79 15.16 9.54
CA ALA A 88 -4.81 16.37 10.34
C ALA A 88 -4.81 16.05 11.84
N GLU A 89 -5.57 15.05 12.24
CA GLU A 89 -5.65 14.60 13.62
C GLU A 89 -4.34 13.96 14.09
N CYS A 90 -3.71 13.15 13.23
CA CYS A 90 -2.38 12.59 13.52
C CYS A 90 -1.32 13.69 13.74
N GLN A 91 -1.33 14.74 12.92
CA GLN A 91 -0.43 15.88 13.09
C GLN A 91 -0.69 16.63 14.40
N LEU A 92 -1.97 16.88 14.72
CA LEU A 92 -2.35 17.59 15.93
C LEU A 92 -2.00 16.84 17.22
N ARG A 93 -2.23 15.53 17.22
CA ARG A 93 -2.01 14.64 18.37
C ARG A 93 -0.58 14.10 18.48
N GLY A 94 0.26 14.33 17.49
CA GLY A 94 1.61 13.78 17.45
C GLY A 94 1.64 12.28 17.19
N LEU A 95 0.67 11.74 16.44
CA LEU A 95 0.53 10.33 16.10
C LEU A 95 1.10 10.02 14.70
N THR A 96 1.25 8.73 14.42
CA THR A 96 1.62 8.24 13.10
C THR A 96 0.37 7.90 12.30
N PHE A 97 0.28 8.40 11.06
CA PHE A 97 -0.78 8.02 10.14
C PHE A 97 -0.49 6.62 9.59
N CYS A 98 -1.19 5.62 10.11
CA CYS A 98 -0.94 4.21 9.83
C CYS A 98 -2.23 3.40 9.72
N SER A 99 -2.10 2.24 9.13
CA SER A 99 -3.14 1.21 9.06
C SER A 99 -2.70 -0.03 9.80
N ARG A 100 -3.65 -0.74 10.41
CA ARG A 100 -3.42 -2.04 11.04
C ARG A 100 -3.36 -3.12 9.97
N LEU A 101 -2.22 -3.82 9.91
CA LEU A 101 -2.03 -4.97 9.03
C LEU A 101 -2.48 -6.24 9.74
N ARG A 102 -3.40 -6.96 9.14
CA ARG A 102 -3.80 -8.31 9.54
C ARG A 102 -3.47 -9.28 8.43
N ALA A 103 -2.95 -10.43 8.80
CA ALA A 103 -2.71 -11.53 7.88
C ALA A 103 -3.62 -12.70 8.22
N LYS A 104 -4.31 -13.20 7.22
CA LYS A 104 -5.12 -14.40 7.31
C LYS A 104 -4.21 -15.61 7.12
N ILE A 105 -4.05 -16.37 8.20
CA ILE A 105 -3.15 -17.52 8.25
C ILE A 105 -3.96 -18.78 8.52
N GLN A 106 -3.65 -19.81 7.77
CA GLN A 106 -4.26 -21.11 7.85
C GLN A 106 -3.27 -22.10 8.48
N LEU A 107 -3.68 -22.75 9.57
CA LEU A 107 -2.94 -23.83 10.21
C LEU A 107 -3.53 -25.17 9.74
N GLU A 108 -2.72 -25.92 9.03
CA GLU A 108 -2.99 -27.29 8.61
C GLU A 108 -2.36 -28.25 9.61
N ILE A 109 -3.13 -29.17 10.17
CA ILE A 109 -2.66 -30.20 11.07
C ILE A 109 -2.82 -31.54 10.38
N PHE A 110 -1.73 -32.30 10.29
CA PHE A 110 -1.68 -33.62 9.64
C PHE A 110 -1.80 -34.74 10.65
N ASP A 111 -2.42 -35.84 10.23
CA ASP A 111 -2.56 -37.02 11.10
C ASP A 111 -1.24 -37.82 11.15
N ARG A 112 -0.82 -38.19 12.37
CA ARG A 112 0.38 -39.00 12.62
C ARG A 112 0.23 -40.45 12.24
N ASP A 113 -1.02 -40.98 12.37
CA ASP A 113 -1.32 -42.39 12.27
C ASP A 113 -1.89 -42.79 10.91
N ALA A 114 -2.01 -41.80 9.99
CA ALA A 114 -2.51 -42.07 8.65
C ALA A 114 -1.50 -42.79 7.78
N ALA A 115 -1.98 -43.69 6.94
CA ALA A 115 -1.18 -44.44 5.98
C ALA A 115 -0.49 -43.57 4.92
N LYS A 116 -0.92 -42.30 4.78
CA LYS A 116 -0.28 -41.27 3.96
C LYS A 116 0.09 -40.07 4.83
N PRO A 117 1.35 -39.59 4.74
CA PRO A 117 1.87 -38.53 5.61
C PRO A 117 1.22 -37.13 5.42
N GLU A 118 0.35 -36.98 4.42
CA GLU A 118 -0.32 -35.71 4.11
C GLU A 118 -1.84 -35.77 4.37
N THR A 119 -2.31 -36.70 5.19
CA THR A 119 -3.72 -36.72 5.54
C THR A 119 -4.04 -35.60 6.51
N LEU A 120 -4.80 -34.62 6.03
CA LEU A 120 -5.28 -33.48 6.81
C LEU A 120 -6.25 -33.95 7.88
N LYS A 121 -5.96 -33.64 9.14
CA LYS A 121 -6.82 -33.89 10.30
C LYS A 121 -7.69 -32.71 10.60
N GLU A 122 -7.13 -31.52 10.57
CA GLU A 122 -7.80 -30.28 10.93
C GLU A 122 -7.20 -29.10 10.20
N ILE A 123 -8.05 -28.14 9.83
CA ILE A 123 -7.67 -26.86 9.28
C ILE A 123 -8.26 -25.77 10.16
N ARG A 124 -7.44 -24.85 10.64
CA ARG A 124 -7.87 -23.66 11.39
C ARG A 124 -7.39 -22.43 10.66
N GLU A 125 -8.29 -21.46 10.48
CA GLU A 125 -7.99 -20.19 9.86
C GLU A 125 -8.25 -19.06 10.85
N ASN A 126 -7.29 -18.16 11.00
CA ASN A 126 -7.38 -17.01 11.89
C ASN A 126 -6.74 -15.78 11.26
N ASP A 127 -7.32 -14.62 11.58
CA ASP A 127 -6.73 -13.32 11.29
C ASP A 127 -5.74 -12.95 12.39
N VAL A 128 -4.47 -12.82 12.00
CA VAL A 128 -3.37 -12.51 12.92
C VAL A 128 -2.97 -11.06 12.74
N TYR A 129 -2.94 -10.30 13.83
CA TYR A 129 -2.40 -8.95 13.82
C TYR A 129 -0.89 -8.98 13.65
N MET A 130 -0.40 -8.34 12.60
CA MET A 130 1.03 -8.32 12.23
C MET A 130 1.73 -7.02 12.66
N GLY A 131 0.97 -5.96 12.87
CA GLY A 131 1.51 -4.65 13.23
C GLY A 131 0.80 -3.52 12.52
N GLU A 132 1.43 -2.35 12.54
CA GLU A 132 0.94 -1.14 11.88
C GLU A 132 1.88 -0.77 10.74
N ILE A 133 1.30 -0.39 9.61
CA ILE A 133 2.03 0.11 8.45
C ILE A 133 1.70 1.58 8.25
N PRO A 134 2.69 2.48 8.19
CA PRO A 134 2.46 3.87 7.83
C PRO A 134 1.80 3.99 6.47
N LEU A 135 0.83 4.90 6.33
CA LEU A 135 0.18 5.19 5.07
C LEU A 135 0.78 6.45 4.44
N MET A 136 0.89 6.44 3.12
CA MET A 136 1.32 7.60 2.37
C MET A 136 0.14 8.56 2.18
N THR A 137 0.39 9.85 2.32
CA THR A 137 -0.58 10.90 2.02
C THR A 137 -0.67 11.15 0.51
N GLU A 138 -1.70 11.86 0.07
CA GLU A 138 -1.86 12.29 -1.33
C GLU A 138 -0.66 13.11 -1.87
N LYS A 139 0.11 13.72 -0.96
CA LYS A 139 1.32 14.50 -1.27
C LYS A 139 2.58 13.64 -1.40
N GLY A 140 2.48 12.32 -1.27
CA GLY A 140 3.63 11.41 -1.29
C GLY A 140 4.49 11.48 -0.02
N SER A 141 3.95 11.96 1.09
CA SER A 141 4.62 12.07 2.39
C SER A 141 4.06 11.08 3.39
N PHE A 142 4.77 10.91 4.51
CA PHE A 142 4.33 10.11 5.66
C PHE A 142 4.22 11.01 6.89
N ILE A 143 3.22 10.76 7.73
CA ILE A 143 3.10 11.41 9.02
C ILE A 143 3.60 10.44 10.09
N ILE A 144 4.74 10.74 10.66
CA ILE A 144 5.38 9.95 11.72
C ILE A 144 5.50 10.78 12.98
N ASN A 145 4.84 10.36 14.05
CA ASN A 145 4.78 11.09 15.32
C ASN A 145 4.37 12.57 15.13
N GLY A 146 3.40 12.82 14.29
CA GLY A 146 2.90 14.15 13.96
C GLY A 146 3.77 14.97 13.02
N THR A 147 4.93 14.46 12.60
CA THR A 147 5.86 15.15 11.71
C THR A 147 5.72 14.62 10.29
N GLU A 148 5.59 15.50 9.32
CA GLU A 148 5.56 15.14 7.91
C GLU A 148 6.97 14.81 7.40
N ARG A 149 7.13 13.65 6.80
CA ARG A 149 8.41 13.12 6.30
C ARG A 149 8.27 12.60 4.89
N VAL A 150 9.34 12.69 4.12
CA VAL A 150 9.44 12.17 2.75
C VAL A 150 10.62 11.20 2.67
N ILE A 151 10.44 10.12 1.93
CA ILE A 151 11.54 9.21 1.59
C ILE A 151 12.27 9.79 0.39
N VAL A 152 13.56 10.00 0.54
CA VAL A 152 14.45 10.48 -0.52
C VAL A 152 15.22 9.30 -1.05
N SER A 153 15.22 9.15 -2.40
CA SER A 153 16.01 8.13 -3.13
C SER A 153 17.31 8.70 -3.63
#